data_965617e0a2d5404a7a8bf0543715b681
#
_entry.id   965617e0a2d5404a7a8bf0543715b681
#
_cell.length_a   1.000
_cell.length_b   1.000
_cell.length_c   1.000
_cell.angle_alpha   90.00
_cell.angle_beta   90.00
_cell.angle_gamma   90.00
#
_symmetry.space_group_name_H-M   'P 1'
#
loop_
_entity.id
_entity.type
_entity.pdbx_description
1 polymer ?
#
loop_
_entity_poly.entity_id
_entity_poly.type
_entity_poly.pdbx_seq_one_letter_code
_entity_poly.pdbx_strand_id
1 'polypeptide(L)'
;MKKTQEYICSDCGYISKYWLGKCPNCQAWDTFVLNSKENILQENTNLVKPLKISQVDKQDFFIFDTGFNELNRCLGGGIYKNTIVLLAGSPGIGKSTLSLQTAYNISKNFKVLYVCAEENYSNVRARFDRLFNNYSDNLFLFDNTNIGYILEAAKDFDIIFIDSIQAIRSLDLSTPIGSISQVKNCIDKIVEFSKNNKKTFVILAHVTKAGYIAGPKFLEHMVDVVLIFESRDDYRVIRVSKNRYGSTDEIGVFVMTEQGLKEDNYNQYSHVGKKAGSVLSFLPEGSRLIPIEIQALVNRSFSEKPKRIIWGIDTVKVMVISSIIEKFLKFELYKYDIIMSIVGALRVFSNAVDFSIAVSIISSFLVFPVNRSIFIGNLSLYSNIEPISKNRFRLFLLESSKFSIEKVYSNFSKDEVFCEYPDLKELVQNIEFYKLESLEDLLKIWKI
;
A
#
# COMPACT_ATOMS: atom_id res chain seq x y z
N MET A 1 30.62 -45.01 -25.72
CA MET A 1 31.16 -43.71 -25.28
C MET A 1 30.47 -43.35 -23.95
N LYS A 2 31.22 -43.18 -22.85
CA LYS A 2 30.64 -42.77 -21.55
C LYS A 2 30.14 -41.35 -21.69
N LYS A 3 28.83 -41.10 -21.48
CA LYS A 3 28.24 -39.72 -21.40
C LYS A 3 28.90 -39.02 -20.20
N THR A 4 29.66 -37.97 -20.43
CA THR A 4 30.20 -37.11 -19.37
C THR A 4 29.04 -36.30 -18.81
N GLN A 5 28.70 -36.53 -17.57
CA GLN A 5 27.73 -35.71 -16.83
C GLN A 5 28.40 -34.38 -16.52
N GLU A 6 27.71 -33.28 -16.81
CA GLU A 6 28.12 -31.94 -16.43
C GLU A 6 27.14 -31.36 -15.39
N TYR A 7 27.63 -30.58 -14.47
CA TYR A 7 26.86 -29.91 -13.43
C TYR A 7 26.93 -28.41 -13.64
N ILE A 8 25.81 -27.70 -13.47
CA ILE A 8 25.74 -26.24 -13.58
C ILE A 8 25.32 -25.64 -12.25
N CYS A 9 25.99 -24.58 -11.83
CA CYS A 9 25.58 -23.80 -10.67
C CYS A 9 24.30 -23.01 -10.99
N SER A 10 23.25 -23.21 -10.20
CA SER A 10 21.94 -22.55 -10.39
C SER A 10 21.99 -21.04 -10.17
N ASP A 11 22.99 -20.53 -9.43
CA ASP A 11 23.07 -19.12 -9.06
C ASP A 11 23.87 -18.28 -10.07
N CYS A 12 24.94 -18.85 -10.65
CA CYS A 12 25.83 -18.07 -11.52
C CYS A 12 26.12 -18.70 -12.89
N GLY A 13 25.58 -19.90 -13.17
CA GLY A 13 25.77 -20.58 -14.45
C GLY A 13 27.15 -21.22 -14.65
N TYR A 14 28.02 -21.28 -13.62
CA TYR A 14 29.33 -21.94 -13.71
C TYR A 14 29.16 -23.43 -13.97
N ILE A 15 29.86 -23.98 -14.99
CA ILE A 15 29.76 -25.39 -15.39
C ILE A 15 30.96 -26.17 -14.83
N SER A 16 30.68 -27.32 -14.20
CA SER A 16 31.68 -28.24 -13.67
C SER A 16 31.43 -29.64 -14.18
N LYS A 17 32.50 -30.43 -14.38
CA LYS A 17 32.41 -31.86 -14.70
C LYS A 17 32.07 -32.73 -13.48
N TYR A 18 32.13 -32.15 -12.29
CA TYR A 18 31.84 -32.81 -11.01
C TYR A 18 30.88 -31.99 -10.22
N TRP A 19 30.07 -32.62 -9.40
CA TRP A 19 29.27 -31.94 -8.39
C TRP A 19 30.18 -31.32 -7.33
N LEU A 20 30.04 -30.07 -7.06
CA LEU A 20 30.81 -29.32 -6.07
C LEU A 20 29.88 -28.82 -4.98
N GLY A 21 30.18 -29.05 -3.71
CA GLY A 21 29.37 -28.54 -2.59
C GLY A 21 29.38 -27.01 -2.48
N LYS A 22 30.45 -26.34 -3.01
CA LYS A 22 30.58 -24.90 -3.05
C LYS A 22 31.00 -24.46 -4.44
N CYS A 23 30.30 -23.48 -4.99
CA CYS A 23 30.63 -22.93 -6.31
C CYS A 23 31.93 -22.11 -6.25
N PRO A 24 32.94 -22.39 -7.09
CA PRO A 24 34.19 -21.63 -7.10
C PRO A 24 34.03 -20.22 -7.65
N ASN A 25 32.98 -19.94 -8.42
CA ASN A 25 32.74 -18.63 -9.03
C ASN A 25 31.93 -17.69 -8.10
N CYS A 26 30.75 -18.13 -7.61
CA CYS A 26 29.88 -17.29 -6.76
C CYS A 26 29.96 -17.63 -5.27
N GLN A 27 30.73 -18.67 -4.90
CA GLN A 27 30.92 -19.17 -3.53
C GLN A 27 29.65 -19.66 -2.82
N ALA A 28 28.53 -19.79 -3.52
CA ALA A 28 27.29 -20.35 -2.99
C ALA A 28 27.44 -21.85 -2.73
N TRP A 29 26.80 -22.34 -1.65
CA TRP A 29 26.79 -23.75 -1.28
C TRP A 29 25.60 -24.48 -1.89
N ASP A 30 25.77 -25.77 -2.22
CA ASP A 30 24.73 -26.70 -2.71
C ASP A 30 23.93 -26.19 -3.93
N THR A 31 24.60 -25.46 -4.84
CA THR A 31 23.98 -24.84 -6.03
C THR A 31 24.20 -25.63 -7.33
N PHE A 32 24.89 -26.77 -7.30
CA PHE A 32 25.13 -27.57 -8.49
C PHE A 32 24.01 -28.54 -8.81
N VAL A 33 23.40 -28.39 -9.98
CA VAL A 33 22.40 -29.28 -10.56
C VAL A 33 22.92 -29.98 -11.80
N LEU A 34 22.43 -31.18 -12.11
CA LEU A 34 22.86 -31.96 -13.28
C LEU A 34 22.44 -31.19 -14.56
N ASN A 35 23.41 -30.94 -15.45
CA ASN A 35 23.12 -30.31 -16.75
C ASN A 35 22.61 -31.39 -17.73
N SER A 36 21.32 -31.76 -17.63
CA SER A 36 20.70 -32.72 -18.55
C SER A 36 20.33 -32.03 -19.87
N LYS A 37 21.18 -32.17 -20.85
CA LYS A 37 20.93 -31.63 -22.22
C LYS A 37 19.72 -32.28 -22.96
N GLU A 38 18.93 -33.12 -22.33
CA GLU A 38 17.90 -33.91 -23.01
C GLU A 38 16.50 -33.25 -23.07
N ASN A 39 16.27 -32.06 -22.48
CA ASN A 39 14.93 -31.43 -22.49
C ASN A 39 14.81 -30.09 -23.25
N ILE A 40 15.75 -29.76 -24.14
CA ILE A 40 15.69 -28.48 -24.90
C ILE A 40 15.08 -28.61 -26.31
N LEU A 41 14.64 -29.82 -26.74
CA LEU A 41 14.14 -30.02 -28.12
C LEU A 41 12.72 -30.58 -28.21
N GLN A 42 11.78 -30.09 -27.42
CA GLN A 42 10.35 -30.13 -27.77
C GLN A 42 9.66 -28.83 -27.36
N GLU A 43 10.25 -27.69 -27.69
CA GLU A 43 9.43 -26.50 -27.93
C GLU A 43 8.66 -26.76 -29.22
N ASN A 44 7.34 -26.85 -29.11
CA ASN A 44 6.44 -26.73 -30.25
C ASN A 44 6.77 -25.38 -30.93
N THR A 45 7.59 -25.42 -31.95
CA THR A 45 7.87 -24.30 -32.82
C THR A 45 6.64 -24.03 -33.71
N ASN A 46 5.53 -23.67 -33.10
CA ASN A 46 4.59 -22.81 -33.78
C ASN A 46 5.35 -21.48 -33.91
N LEU A 47 5.98 -21.28 -35.07
CA LEU A 47 6.59 -20.03 -35.48
C LEU A 47 5.50 -18.96 -35.47
N VAL A 48 5.30 -18.34 -34.30
CA VAL A 48 4.43 -17.18 -34.13
C VAL A 48 5.09 -16.06 -34.95
N LYS A 49 4.49 -15.72 -36.09
CA LYS A 49 5.00 -14.63 -36.93
C LYS A 49 4.86 -13.31 -36.15
N PRO A 50 5.86 -12.42 -36.22
CA PRO A 50 5.73 -11.08 -35.65
C PRO A 50 4.47 -10.38 -36.19
N LEU A 51 3.69 -9.80 -35.30
CA LEU A 51 2.50 -9.04 -35.63
C LEU A 51 2.81 -7.53 -35.59
N LYS A 52 2.20 -6.79 -36.54
CA LYS A 52 2.22 -5.32 -36.44
C LYS A 52 1.39 -4.90 -35.22
N ILE A 53 1.79 -3.83 -34.52
CA ILE A 53 1.08 -3.33 -33.34
C ILE A 53 -0.39 -3.03 -33.62
N SER A 54 -0.72 -2.61 -34.85
CA SER A 54 -2.09 -2.36 -35.33
C SER A 54 -2.95 -3.62 -35.49
N GLN A 55 -2.34 -4.80 -35.49
CA GLN A 55 -2.99 -6.10 -35.64
C GLN A 55 -3.18 -6.81 -34.28
N VAL A 56 -2.68 -6.20 -33.22
CA VAL A 56 -2.87 -6.72 -31.86
C VAL A 56 -4.27 -6.31 -31.39
N ASP A 57 -5.08 -7.30 -31.09
CA ASP A 57 -6.46 -7.08 -30.63
C ASP A 57 -6.49 -6.42 -29.25
N LYS A 58 -7.27 -5.35 -29.08
CA LYS A 58 -7.44 -4.65 -27.80
C LYS A 58 -8.32 -5.42 -26.79
N GLN A 59 -8.86 -6.59 -27.17
CA GLN A 59 -9.80 -7.35 -26.35
C GLN A 59 -9.19 -8.03 -25.11
N ASP A 60 -7.87 -8.02 -24.93
CA ASP A 60 -7.20 -8.68 -23.82
C ASP A 60 -7.11 -7.83 -22.52
N PHE A 61 -7.70 -6.63 -22.46
CA PHE A 61 -7.73 -5.77 -21.27
C PHE A 61 -8.93 -6.05 -20.36
N PHE A 62 -9.19 -7.33 -20.08
CA PHE A 62 -10.21 -7.68 -19.10
C PHE A 62 -9.64 -7.57 -17.68
N ILE A 63 -10.44 -7.01 -16.77
CA ILE A 63 -10.06 -6.74 -15.38
C ILE A 63 -11.04 -7.46 -14.45
N PHE A 64 -10.53 -8.22 -13.48
CA PHE A 64 -11.31 -8.76 -12.37
C PHE A 64 -11.46 -7.69 -11.30
N ASP A 65 -12.69 -7.32 -10.98
CA ASP A 65 -13.01 -6.43 -9.86
C ASP A 65 -12.78 -7.17 -8.54
N THR A 66 -11.92 -6.62 -7.68
CA THR A 66 -11.61 -7.20 -6.37
C THR A 66 -12.74 -7.03 -5.34
N GLY A 67 -13.71 -6.15 -5.63
CA GLY A 67 -14.75 -5.73 -4.70
C GLY A 67 -14.28 -4.73 -3.64
N PHE A 68 -13.05 -4.21 -3.78
CA PHE A 68 -12.47 -3.15 -2.97
C PHE A 68 -11.95 -2.04 -3.88
N ASN A 69 -12.46 -0.82 -3.69
CA ASN A 69 -12.02 0.36 -4.47
C ASN A 69 -10.54 0.68 -4.21
N GLU A 70 -10.11 0.56 -2.95
CA GLU A 70 -8.72 0.78 -2.53
C GLU A 70 -7.76 -0.21 -3.21
N LEU A 71 -8.14 -1.50 -3.28
CA LEU A 71 -7.30 -2.51 -3.92
C LEU A 71 -7.32 -2.37 -5.44
N ASN A 72 -8.50 -2.11 -6.04
CA ASN A 72 -8.64 -1.87 -7.48
C ASN A 72 -7.76 -0.70 -7.92
N ARG A 73 -7.74 0.38 -7.16
CA ARG A 73 -6.90 1.54 -7.46
C ARG A 73 -5.42 1.20 -7.41
N CYS A 74 -4.96 0.48 -6.38
CA CYS A 74 -3.58 0.00 -6.29
C CYS A 74 -3.17 -0.89 -7.49
N LEU A 75 -4.13 -1.61 -8.05
CA LEU A 75 -3.92 -2.50 -9.19
C LEU A 75 -4.03 -1.79 -10.55
N GLY A 76 -4.45 -0.51 -10.59
CA GLY A 76 -4.70 0.23 -11.83
C GLY A 76 -6.09 -0.02 -12.43
N GLY A 77 -7.07 -0.38 -11.57
CA GLY A 77 -8.47 -0.62 -11.91
C GLY A 77 -8.99 -1.98 -11.48
N GLY A 78 -8.11 -2.91 -11.13
CA GLY A 78 -8.39 -4.29 -10.69
C GLY A 78 -7.32 -5.26 -11.14
N ILE A 79 -7.56 -6.56 -11.02
CA ILE A 79 -6.60 -7.59 -11.42
C ILE A 79 -6.74 -7.84 -12.92
N TYR A 80 -5.71 -7.52 -13.69
CA TYR A 80 -5.70 -7.77 -15.13
C TYR A 80 -5.64 -9.26 -15.44
N LYS A 81 -6.37 -9.68 -16.48
CA LYS A 81 -6.34 -11.07 -16.96
C LYS A 81 -4.93 -11.44 -17.46
N ASN A 82 -4.56 -12.70 -17.31
CA ASN A 82 -3.26 -13.25 -17.74
C ASN A 82 -2.05 -12.60 -17.01
N THR A 83 -2.23 -12.20 -15.75
CA THR A 83 -1.19 -11.55 -14.95
C THR A 83 -0.92 -12.32 -13.68
N ILE A 84 0.24 -12.03 -13.09
CA ILE A 84 0.65 -12.58 -11.81
C ILE A 84 0.80 -11.43 -10.81
N VAL A 85 -0.03 -11.45 -9.78
CA VAL A 85 -0.01 -10.50 -8.66
C VAL A 85 0.63 -11.17 -7.45
N LEU A 86 1.64 -10.56 -6.87
CA LEU A 86 2.27 -10.97 -5.62
C LEU A 86 1.80 -10.07 -4.49
N LEU A 87 1.17 -10.65 -3.47
CA LEU A 87 0.80 -9.97 -2.23
C LEU A 87 1.75 -10.42 -1.10
N ALA A 88 2.69 -9.58 -0.75
CA ALA A 88 3.70 -9.86 0.26
C ALA A 88 3.45 -9.09 1.56
N GLY A 89 3.75 -9.67 2.71
CA GLY A 89 3.58 -9.01 4.01
C GLY A 89 3.91 -9.94 5.18
N SER A 90 4.02 -9.37 6.38
CA SER A 90 4.32 -10.11 7.60
C SER A 90 3.26 -11.18 7.91
N PRO A 91 3.63 -12.29 8.57
CA PRO A 91 2.65 -13.25 9.09
C PRO A 91 1.62 -12.55 10.00
N GLY A 92 0.35 -12.98 9.94
CA GLY A 92 -0.72 -12.45 10.79
C GLY A 92 -1.27 -11.07 10.40
N ILE A 93 -0.75 -10.41 9.35
CA ILE A 93 -1.19 -9.06 8.97
C ILE A 93 -2.59 -9.02 8.35
N GLY A 94 -3.09 -10.14 7.84
CA GLY A 94 -4.40 -10.24 7.19
C GLY A 94 -4.36 -10.56 5.69
N LYS A 95 -3.21 -11.02 5.13
CA LYS A 95 -3.10 -11.41 3.71
C LYS A 95 -4.14 -12.43 3.29
N SER A 96 -4.24 -13.54 4.03
CA SER A 96 -5.19 -14.62 3.75
C SER A 96 -6.65 -14.16 3.88
N THR A 97 -6.92 -13.20 4.78
CA THR A 97 -8.25 -12.59 4.92
C THR A 97 -8.60 -11.76 3.69
N LEU A 98 -7.72 -10.82 3.30
CA LEU A 98 -7.92 -9.98 2.11
C LEU A 98 -8.05 -10.82 0.84
N SER A 99 -7.16 -11.80 0.69
CA SER A 99 -7.14 -12.73 -0.45
C SER A 99 -8.44 -13.53 -0.55
N LEU A 100 -8.94 -14.07 0.57
CA LEU A 100 -10.20 -14.81 0.59
C LEU A 100 -11.41 -13.90 0.31
N GLN A 101 -11.41 -12.67 0.82
CA GLN A 101 -12.45 -11.68 0.51
C GLN A 101 -12.46 -11.31 -0.98
N THR A 102 -11.28 -11.08 -1.56
CA THR A 102 -11.11 -10.81 -2.98
C THR A 102 -11.55 -12.00 -3.83
N ALA A 103 -11.11 -13.22 -3.48
CA ALA A 103 -11.50 -14.46 -4.16
C ALA A 103 -13.02 -14.65 -4.17
N TYR A 104 -13.67 -14.43 -3.02
CA TYR A 104 -15.13 -14.49 -2.92
C TYR A 104 -15.83 -13.45 -3.80
N ASN A 105 -15.36 -12.20 -3.79
CA ASN A 105 -15.97 -11.16 -4.62
C ASN A 105 -15.88 -11.49 -6.12
N ILE A 106 -14.71 -11.96 -6.57
CA ILE A 106 -14.50 -12.37 -7.96
C ILE A 106 -15.34 -13.60 -8.31
N SER A 107 -15.52 -14.54 -7.36
CA SER A 107 -16.27 -15.78 -7.59
C SER A 107 -17.76 -15.57 -7.86
N LYS A 108 -18.31 -14.38 -7.64
CA LYS A 108 -19.69 -14.05 -8.02
C LYS A 108 -19.92 -14.16 -9.53
N ASN A 109 -18.86 -13.95 -10.33
CA ASN A 109 -18.94 -13.91 -11.78
C ASN A 109 -17.96 -14.87 -12.51
N PHE A 110 -16.93 -15.40 -11.82
CA PHE A 110 -15.85 -16.18 -12.42
C PHE A 110 -15.51 -17.40 -11.57
N LYS A 111 -14.94 -18.42 -12.21
CA LYS A 111 -14.45 -19.61 -11.50
C LYS A 111 -13.12 -19.31 -10.83
N VAL A 112 -13.08 -19.43 -9.51
CA VAL A 112 -11.93 -19.12 -8.67
C VAL A 112 -11.44 -20.39 -7.99
N LEU A 113 -10.12 -20.66 -8.10
CA LEU A 113 -9.43 -21.68 -7.34
C LEU A 113 -8.64 -21.04 -6.20
N TYR A 114 -8.91 -21.42 -4.97
CA TYR A 114 -8.15 -21.00 -3.79
C TYR A 114 -7.35 -22.17 -3.25
N VAL A 115 -6.03 -22.13 -3.44
CA VAL A 115 -5.10 -23.15 -3.01
C VAL A 115 -4.70 -22.91 -1.56
N CYS A 116 -5.14 -23.82 -0.67
CA CYS A 116 -4.91 -23.79 0.76
C CYS A 116 -3.62 -24.55 1.08
N ALA A 117 -2.44 -24.02 0.68
CA ALA A 117 -1.18 -24.72 0.86
C ALA A 117 -0.62 -24.62 2.29
N GLU A 118 -1.02 -23.59 3.05
CA GLU A 118 -0.52 -23.34 4.41
C GLU A 118 -1.50 -23.81 5.49
N GLU A 119 -2.80 -23.82 5.18
CA GLU A 119 -3.86 -24.18 6.12
C GLU A 119 -4.77 -25.27 5.52
N ASN A 120 -5.40 -26.07 6.40
CA ASN A 120 -6.38 -27.05 5.95
C ASN A 120 -7.75 -26.42 5.58
N TYR A 121 -8.58 -27.16 4.87
CA TYR A 121 -9.94 -26.74 4.48
C TYR A 121 -10.79 -26.21 5.63
N SER A 122 -10.72 -26.84 6.81
CA SER A 122 -11.56 -26.50 7.96
C SER A 122 -11.23 -25.10 8.47
N ASN A 123 -9.96 -24.71 8.50
CA ASN A 123 -9.52 -23.39 8.95
C ASN A 123 -9.93 -22.30 7.95
N VAL A 124 -9.75 -22.57 6.65
CA VAL A 124 -10.19 -21.64 5.59
C VAL A 124 -11.72 -21.50 5.61
N ARG A 125 -12.43 -22.61 5.82
CA ARG A 125 -13.91 -22.60 5.93
C ARG A 125 -14.37 -21.80 7.16
N ALA A 126 -13.78 -22.01 8.32
CA ALA A 126 -14.14 -21.24 9.54
C ALA A 126 -13.88 -19.74 9.36
N ARG A 127 -12.76 -19.38 8.66
CA ARG A 127 -12.51 -17.98 8.29
C ARG A 127 -13.58 -17.47 7.33
N PHE A 128 -13.96 -18.24 6.34
CA PHE A 128 -15.00 -17.88 5.37
C PHE A 128 -16.35 -17.61 6.07
N ASP A 129 -16.79 -18.52 6.93
CA ASP A 129 -18.07 -18.41 7.65
C ASP A 129 -18.12 -17.20 8.59
N ARG A 130 -16.96 -16.74 9.11
CA ARG A 130 -16.86 -15.49 9.87
C ARG A 130 -16.99 -14.25 8.98
N LEU A 131 -16.52 -14.32 7.74
CA LEU A 131 -16.47 -13.18 6.82
C LEU A 131 -17.76 -13.00 6.00
N PHE A 132 -18.46 -14.09 5.70
CA PHE A 132 -19.54 -14.09 4.73
C PHE A 132 -20.73 -14.92 5.21
N ASN A 133 -21.94 -14.45 4.84
CA ASN A 133 -23.19 -15.16 5.15
C ASN A 133 -23.61 -16.12 4.03
N ASN A 134 -23.12 -15.94 2.82
CA ASN A 134 -23.50 -16.71 1.64
C ASN A 134 -22.29 -17.36 0.98
N TYR A 135 -22.49 -18.53 0.38
CA TYR A 135 -21.48 -19.23 -0.40
C TYR A 135 -21.54 -18.83 -1.88
N SER A 136 -20.47 -19.11 -2.60
CA SER A 136 -20.41 -18.99 -4.05
C SER A 136 -20.13 -20.36 -4.65
N ASP A 137 -20.92 -20.77 -5.63
CA ASP A 137 -20.73 -22.04 -6.37
C ASP A 137 -19.48 -22.02 -7.25
N ASN A 138 -18.88 -20.84 -7.48
CA ASN A 138 -17.69 -20.66 -8.30
C ASN A 138 -16.40 -20.51 -7.48
N LEU A 139 -16.44 -20.60 -6.13
CA LEU A 139 -15.25 -20.57 -5.29
C LEU A 139 -14.88 -21.99 -4.84
N PHE A 140 -13.76 -22.48 -5.33
CA PHE A 140 -13.28 -23.82 -5.05
C PHE A 140 -12.03 -23.77 -4.19
N LEU A 141 -11.96 -24.63 -3.18
CA LEU A 141 -10.78 -24.80 -2.34
C LEU A 141 -9.97 -26.00 -2.83
N PHE A 142 -8.64 -25.91 -2.79
CA PHE A 142 -7.75 -27.01 -3.15
C PHE A 142 -6.61 -27.15 -2.16
N ASP A 143 -6.63 -28.23 -1.38
CA ASP A 143 -5.61 -28.53 -0.37
C ASP A 143 -4.53 -29.41 -1.01
N ASN A 144 -3.59 -28.77 -1.66
CA ASN A 144 -2.44 -29.44 -2.24
C ASN A 144 -1.22 -28.52 -2.27
N THR A 145 -0.05 -29.08 -1.98
CA THR A 145 1.23 -28.36 -1.98
C THR A 145 2.09 -28.65 -3.20
N ASN A 146 1.74 -29.62 -4.03
CA ASN A 146 2.50 -29.96 -5.23
C ASN A 146 2.11 -29.05 -6.40
N ILE A 147 3.08 -28.26 -6.90
CA ILE A 147 2.86 -27.33 -8.00
C ILE A 147 2.32 -28.00 -9.27
N GLY A 148 2.75 -29.23 -9.59
CA GLY A 148 2.26 -29.94 -10.76
C GLY A 148 0.76 -30.20 -10.70
N TYR A 149 0.23 -30.66 -9.56
CA TYR A 149 -1.21 -30.87 -9.36
C TYR A 149 -1.98 -29.55 -9.29
N ILE A 150 -1.38 -28.49 -8.69
CA ILE A 150 -2.00 -27.15 -8.66
C ILE A 150 -2.18 -26.63 -10.08
N LEU A 151 -1.16 -26.73 -10.93
CA LEU A 151 -1.23 -26.23 -12.31
C LEU A 151 -2.19 -27.07 -13.17
N GLU A 152 -2.27 -28.37 -12.94
CA GLU A 152 -3.25 -29.21 -13.64
C GLU A 152 -4.69 -28.80 -13.29
N ALA A 153 -4.98 -28.65 -11.98
CA ALA A 153 -6.29 -28.15 -11.54
C ALA A 153 -6.60 -26.73 -12.07
N ALA A 154 -5.60 -25.86 -12.13
CA ALA A 154 -5.75 -24.47 -12.56
C ALA A 154 -6.29 -24.30 -14.00
N LYS A 155 -6.22 -25.33 -14.85
CA LYS A 155 -6.71 -25.28 -16.23
C LYS A 155 -8.20 -24.92 -16.33
N ASP A 156 -9.00 -25.32 -15.35
CA ASP A 156 -10.47 -25.16 -15.38
C ASP A 156 -10.96 -23.86 -14.72
N PHE A 157 -10.04 -23.01 -14.25
CA PHE A 157 -10.36 -21.79 -13.51
C PHE A 157 -9.89 -20.52 -14.23
N ASP A 158 -10.55 -19.41 -13.97
CA ASP A 158 -10.21 -18.09 -14.54
C ASP A 158 -9.07 -17.41 -13.78
N ILE A 159 -9.10 -17.53 -12.45
CA ILE A 159 -8.13 -16.95 -11.54
C ILE A 159 -7.80 -17.90 -10.39
N ILE A 160 -6.52 -17.95 -10.03
CA ILE A 160 -5.98 -18.87 -9.03
C ILE A 160 -5.33 -18.07 -7.90
N PHE A 161 -5.73 -18.32 -6.66
CA PHE A 161 -5.11 -17.80 -5.46
C PHE A 161 -4.23 -18.88 -4.83
N ILE A 162 -3.01 -18.53 -4.42
CA ILE A 162 -2.07 -19.47 -3.76
C ILE A 162 -1.67 -18.90 -2.41
N ASP A 163 -2.09 -19.55 -1.33
CA ASP A 163 -1.80 -19.16 0.06
C ASP A 163 -1.02 -20.27 0.79
N SER A 164 0.32 -20.18 0.88
CA SER A 164 1.27 -19.21 0.33
C SER A 164 2.30 -19.91 -0.57
N ILE A 165 3.12 -19.13 -1.30
CA ILE A 165 4.18 -19.66 -2.18
C ILE A 165 5.24 -20.45 -1.42
N GLN A 166 5.47 -20.12 -0.14
CA GLN A 166 6.45 -20.82 0.70
C GLN A 166 6.00 -22.23 1.10
N ALA A 167 4.70 -22.52 1.03
CA ALA A 167 4.16 -23.82 1.41
C ALA A 167 4.07 -24.80 0.24
N ILE A 168 4.22 -24.34 -1.02
CA ILE A 168 4.19 -25.21 -2.18
C ILE A 168 5.58 -25.74 -2.56
N ARG A 169 5.59 -26.89 -3.26
CA ARG A 169 6.81 -27.57 -3.68
C ARG A 169 6.73 -28.09 -5.11
N SER A 170 7.88 -28.16 -5.75
CA SER A 170 8.09 -28.92 -6.97
C SER A 170 8.77 -30.26 -6.64
N LEU A 171 8.31 -31.34 -7.25
CA LEU A 171 8.95 -32.65 -7.11
C LEU A 171 10.25 -32.76 -7.92
N ASP A 172 10.56 -31.80 -8.78
CA ASP A 172 11.80 -31.81 -9.58
C ASP A 172 13.03 -31.48 -8.72
N LEU A 173 12.81 -30.92 -7.51
CA LEU A 173 13.87 -30.55 -6.60
C LEU A 173 13.76 -31.31 -5.27
N SER A 174 14.88 -31.79 -4.77
CA SER A 174 14.99 -32.47 -3.46
C SER A 174 15.22 -31.50 -2.29
N THR A 175 15.24 -30.18 -2.56
CA THR A 175 15.48 -29.16 -1.53
C THR A 175 14.25 -28.98 -0.62
N PRO A 176 14.43 -28.52 0.65
CA PRO A 176 13.32 -28.36 1.57
C PRO A 176 12.25 -27.37 1.07
N ILE A 177 10.99 -27.62 1.47
CA ILE A 177 9.86 -26.71 1.22
C ILE A 177 10.18 -25.35 1.82
N GLY A 178 9.81 -24.27 1.11
CA GLY A 178 10.08 -22.89 1.53
C GLY A 178 11.52 -22.41 1.29
N SER A 179 12.42 -23.30 0.82
CA SER A 179 13.76 -22.87 0.40
C SER A 179 13.68 -21.97 -0.85
N ILE A 180 14.67 -21.10 -1.01
CA ILE A 180 14.74 -20.15 -2.14
C ILE A 180 14.66 -20.88 -3.49
N SER A 181 15.33 -22.02 -3.62
CA SER A 181 15.33 -22.85 -4.84
C SER A 181 13.95 -23.41 -5.15
N GLN A 182 13.22 -23.89 -4.13
CA GLN A 182 11.85 -24.39 -4.29
C GLN A 182 10.90 -23.27 -4.72
N VAL A 183 10.94 -22.13 -4.01
CA VAL A 183 10.10 -20.97 -4.33
C VAL A 183 10.37 -20.47 -5.77
N LYS A 184 11.65 -20.40 -6.15
CA LYS A 184 12.03 -20.00 -7.51
C LYS A 184 11.48 -20.97 -8.57
N ASN A 185 11.67 -22.27 -8.39
CA ASN A 185 11.19 -23.26 -9.34
C ASN A 185 9.66 -23.25 -9.45
N CYS A 186 8.94 -23.10 -8.34
CA CYS A 186 7.49 -23.01 -8.35
C CYS A 186 7.00 -21.75 -9.11
N ILE A 187 7.63 -20.59 -8.88
CA ILE A 187 7.28 -19.36 -9.61
C ILE A 187 7.61 -19.48 -11.10
N ASP A 188 8.76 -20.03 -11.47
CA ASP A 188 9.12 -20.26 -12.88
C ASP A 188 8.02 -21.05 -13.60
N LYS A 189 7.55 -22.13 -12.99
CA LYS A 189 6.45 -22.96 -13.51
C LYS A 189 5.11 -22.20 -13.59
N ILE A 190 4.79 -21.39 -12.60
CA ILE A 190 3.57 -20.58 -12.61
C ILE A 190 3.64 -19.55 -13.74
N VAL A 191 4.77 -18.88 -13.93
CA VAL A 191 4.98 -17.87 -14.98
C VAL A 191 4.84 -18.51 -16.37
N GLU A 192 5.47 -19.66 -16.58
CA GLU A 192 5.37 -20.40 -17.84
C GLU A 192 3.92 -20.83 -18.11
N PHE A 193 3.28 -21.43 -17.11
CA PHE A 193 1.90 -21.90 -17.21
C PHE A 193 0.92 -20.74 -17.46
N SER A 194 1.06 -19.62 -16.74
CA SER A 194 0.23 -18.42 -16.89
C SER A 194 0.29 -17.90 -18.33
N LYS A 195 1.49 -17.81 -18.91
CA LYS A 195 1.69 -17.34 -20.30
C LYS A 195 1.07 -18.30 -21.32
N ASN A 196 1.31 -19.61 -21.16
CA ASN A 196 0.87 -20.62 -22.12
C ASN A 196 -0.65 -20.85 -22.08
N ASN A 197 -1.27 -20.75 -20.91
CA ASN A 197 -2.69 -21.05 -20.69
C ASN A 197 -3.55 -19.80 -20.46
N LYS A 198 -2.96 -18.60 -20.54
CA LYS A 198 -3.65 -17.32 -20.29
C LYS A 198 -4.40 -17.30 -18.97
N LYS A 199 -3.77 -17.74 -17.89
CA LYS A 199 -4.35 -17.81 -16.54
C LYS A 199 -3.81 -16.70 -15.62
N THR A 200 -4.65 -16.24 -14.71
CA THR A 200 -4.32 -15.20 -13.73
C THR A 200 -4.02 -15.82 -12.39
N PHE A 201 -2.95 -15.35 -11.75
CA PHE A 201 -2.55 -15.82 -10.42
C PHE A 201 -2.43 -14.66 -9.43
N VAL A 202 -2.91 -14.91 -8.21
CA VAL A 202 -2.67 -14.08 -7.03
C VAL A 202 -1.91 -14.92 -6.02
N ILE A 203 -0.68 -14.55 -5.75
CA ILE A 203 0.25 -15.34 -4.95
C ILE A 203 0.55 -14.59 -3.65
N LEU A 204 0.32 -15.26 -2.51
CA LEU A 204 0.66 -14.71 -1.21
C LEU A 204 2.09 -15.12 -0.84
N ALA A 205 2.83 -14.15 -0.26
CA ALA A 205 4.19 -14.37 0.21
C ALA A 205 4.43 -13.73 1.58
N HIS A 206 5.33 -14.33 2.37
CA HIS A 206 5.81 -13.75 3.62
C HIS A 206 7.02 -12.84 3.38
N VAL A 207 7.13 -11.76 4.18
CA VAL A 207 8.32 -10.93 4.26
C VAL A 207 9.12 -11.28 5.51
N THR A 208 10.44 -11.08 5.45
CA THR A 208 11.33 -11.20 6.61
C THR A 208 11.12 -10.02 7.57
N LYS A 209 11.61 -10.13 8.83
CA LYS A 209 11.58 -9.04 9.82
C LYS A 209 12.27 -7.75 9.33
N ALA A 210 13.18 -7.84 8.37
CA ALA A 210 13.84 -6.70 7.75
C ALA A 210 13.02 -6.03 6.63
N GLY A 211 11.74 -6.44 6.42
CA GLY A 211 10.85 -5.86 5.40
C GLY A 211 11.13 -6.32 3.96
N TYR A 212 12.06 -7.26 3.77
CA TYR A 212 12.31 -7.86 2.46
C TYR A 212 11.37 -9.05 2.26
N ILE A 213 10.89 -9.23 1.01
CA ILE A 213 10.15 -10.45 0.65
C ILE A 213 11.03 -11.65 1.05
N ALA A 214 10.45 -12.59 1.82
CA ALA A 214 11.15 -13.81 2.24
C ALA A 214 11.42 -14.67 1.01
N GLY A 215 12.56 -14.43 0.41
CA GLY A 215 13.03 -14.87 -0.88
C GLY A 215 13.68 -13.69 -1.59
N PRO A 216 14.65 -13.93 -2.49
CA PRO A 216 15.44 -12.86 -3.09
C PRO A 216 14.54 -11.93 -3.92
N LYS A 217 15.01 -10.70 -4.13
CA LYS A 217 14.42 -9.66 -5.03
C LYS A 217 14.01 -10.19 -6.42
N PHE A 218 14.44 -11.41 -6.79
CA PHE A 218 14.08 -12.02 -8.06
C PHE A 218 12.56 -12.21 -8.22
N LEU A 219 11.79 -12.49 -7.14
CA LEU A 219 10.34 -12.65 -7.23
C LEU A 219 9.66 -11.39 -7.78
N GLU A 220 10.16 -10.21 -7.39
CA GLU A 220 9.63 -8.93 -7.87
C GLU A 220 9.81 -8.78 -9.40
N HIS A 221 10.91 -9.32 -9.94
CA HIS A 221 11.17 -9.23 -11.38
C HIS A 221 10.31 -10.19 -12.22
N MET A 222 9.89 -11.31 -11.63
CA MET A 222 9.19 -12.37 -12.35
C MET A 222 7.68 -12.16 -12.47
N VAL A 223 7.09 -11.38 -11.57
CA VAL A 223 5.65 -11.11 -11.54
C VAL A 223 5.31 -9.74 -12.13
N ASP A 224 4.04 -9.50 -12.45
CA ASP A 224 3.60 -8.26 -13.11
C ASP A 224 3.30 -7.15 -12.11
N VAL A 225 2.72 -7.51 -10.95
CA VAL A 225 2.37 -6.57 -9.87
C VAL A 225 2.90 -7.11 -8.54
N VAL A 226 3.47 -6.22 -7.74
CA VAL A 226 3.92 -6.51 -6.37
C VAL A 226 3.26 -5.54 -5.40
N LEU A 227 2.51 -6.09 -4.48
CA LEU A 227 1.84 -5.38 -3.39
C LEU A 227 2.50 -5.75 -2.07
N ILE A 228 2.92 -4.76 -1.30
CA ILE A 228 3.45 -4.94 0.06
C ILE A 228 2.38 -4.57 1.06
N PHE A 229 1.98 -5.52 1.87
CA PHE A 229 0.96 -5.34 2.90
C PHE A 229 1.62 -5.12 4.26
N GLU A 230 1.41 -3.92 4.82
CA GLU A 230 2.03 -3.44 6.05
C GLU A 230 0.97 -3.14 7.12
N SER A 231 1.35 -3.29 8.40
CA SER A 231 0.56 -2.79 9.53
C SER A 231 1.09 -1.41 9.93
N ARG A 232 0.17 -0.47 10.09
CA ARG A 232 0.43 0.87 10.60
C ARG A 232 -0.58 1.15 11.70
N ASP A 233 -0.23 0.76 12.92
CA ASP A 233 -1.10 0.80 14.10
C ASP A 233 -2.50 0.18 13.82
N ASP A 234 -3.57 0.95 13.77
CA ASP A 234 -4.93 0.46 13.52
C ASP A 234 -5.22 0.19 12.04
N TYR A 235 -4.38 0.71 11.15
CA TYR A 235 -4.54 0.54 9.70
C TYR A 235 -3.75 -0.63 9.13
N ARG A 236 -4.23 -1.11 8.01
CA ARG A 236 -3.53 -2.02 7.12
C ARG A 236 -3.32 -1.30 5.80
N VAL A 237 -2.07 -1.16 5.41
CA VAL A 237 -1.68 -0.36 4.23
C VAL A 237 -1.10 -1.28 3.17
N ILE A 238 -1.61 -1.18 1.95
CA ILE A 238 -1.04 -1.83 0.78
C ILE A 238 -0.24 -0.80 0.00
N ARG A 239 1.06 -1.04 -0.16
CA ARG A 239 1.94 -0.25 -1.04
C ARG A 239 2.20 -1.01 -2.32
N VAL A 240 2.15 -0.30 -3.42
CA VAL A 240 2.51 -0.84 -4.73
C VAL A 240 4.03 -0.71 -4.90
N SER A 241 4.75 -1.85 -4.88
CA SER A 241 6.20 -1.88 -5.14
C SER A 241 6.52 -1.97 -6.62
N LYS A 242 5.67 -2.67 -7.37
CA LYS A 242 5.75 -2.81 -8.83
C LYS A 242 4.35 -2.92 -9.43
N ASN A 243 4.11 -2.23 -10.53
CA ASN A 243 2.88 -2.38 -11.31
C ASN A 243 3.15 -2.09 -12.79
N ARG A 244 2.87 -3.05 -13.68
CA ARG A 244 2.98 -2.88 -15.13
C ARG A 244 1.76 -2.19 -15.75
N TYR A 245 0.68 -2.05 -14.98
CA TYR A 245 -0.64 -1.59 -15.47
C TYR A 245 -1.08 -0.27 -14.82
N GLY A 246 -0.32 0.24 -13.85
CA GLY A 246 -0.66 1.46 -13.12
C GLY A 246 0.54 2.08 -12.42
N SER A 247 0.28 3.13 -11.64
CA SER A 247 1.29 3.82 -10.86
C SER A 247 1.82 2.94 -9.71
N THR A 248 3.09 3.10 -9.37
CA THR A 248 3.71 2.54 -8.15
C THR A 248 3.56 3.44 -6.94
N ASP A 249 3.06 4.69 -7.11
CA ASP A 249 2.84 5.61 -6.01
C ASP A 249 1.50 5.37 -5.28
N GLU A 250 0.69 4.41 -5.75
CA GLU A 250 -0.61 4.10 -5.16
C GLU A 250 -0.50 3.39 -3.82
N ILE A 251 -1.41 3.76 -2.90
CA ILE A 251 -1.53 3.17 -1.57
C ILE A 251 -2.99 2.85 -1.30
N GLY A 252 -3.27 1.62 -0.86
CA GLY A 252 -4.58 1.19 -0.38
C GLY A 252 -4.62 1.19 1.15
N VAL A 253 -5.69 1.73 1.74
CA VAL A 253 -5.85 1.82 3.19
C VAL A 253 -7.07 1.02 3.63
N PHE A 254 -6.85 0.13 4.61
CA PHE A 254 -7.87 -0.74 5.16
C PHE A 254 -7.83 -0.71 6.69
N VAL A 255 -8.97 -1.03 7.29
CA VAL A 255 -9.11 -1.27 8.73
C VAL A 255 -9.46 -2.75 8.95
N MET A 256 -8.78 -3.40 9.90
CA MET A 256 -9.12 -4.76 10.30
C MET A 256 -10.29 -4.73 11.27
N THR A 257 -11.34 -5.46 10.95
CA THR A 257 -12.53 -5.64 11.80
C THR A 257 -12.77 -7.11 12.08
N GLU A 258 -13.71 -7.44 12.96
CA GLU A 258 -14.15 -8.82 13.20
C GLU A 258 -14.69 -9.48 11.92
N GLN A 259 -15.28 -8.69 11.02
CA GLN A 259 -15.82 -9.11 9.73
C GLN A 259 -14.79 -9.04 8.59
N GLY A 260 -13.49 -8.97 8.90
CA GLY A 260 -12.41 -8.88 7.93
C GLY A 260 -11.92 -7.47 7.67
N LEU A 261 -11.26 -7.30 6.54
CA LEU A 261 -10.76 -6.00 6.10
C LEU A 261 -11.88 -5.18 5.46
N LYS A 262 -11.94 -3.92 5.84
CA LYS A 262 -12.86 -2.92 5.28
C LYS A 262 -12.09 -1.69 4.85
N GLU A 263 -12.60 -1.01 3.84
CA GLU A 263 -12.11 0.33 3.47
C GLU A 263 -12.51 1.33 4.55
N ASP A 264 -11.65 2.31 4.83
CA ASP A 264 -11.93 3.33 5.85
C ASP A 264 -13.06 4.25 5.37
N ASN A 265 -14.09 4.41 6.21
CA ASN A 265 -15.25 5.27 5.91
C ASN A 265 -15.09 6.69 6.45
N TYR A 266 -13.93 7.09 6.99
CA TYR A 266 -13.61 8.43 7.52
C TYR A 266 -14.57 8.98 8.60
N ASN A 267 -15.60 8.23 9.01
CA ASN A 267 -16.60 8.68 9.99
C ASN A 267 -15.99 8.97 11.37
N GLN A 268 -14.85 8.36 11.69
CA GLN A 268 -14.12 8.59 12.93
C GLN A 268 -13.61 10.03 13.10
N TYR A 269 -13.51 10.81 12.01
CA TYR A 269 -13.04 12.19 12.04
C TYR A 269 -14.16 13.23 12.19
N SER A 270 -15.42 12.83 12.35
CA SER A 270 -16.57 13.73 12.44
C SER A 270 -16.54 14.66 13.66
N HIS A 271 -15.75 14.35 14.68
CA HIS A 271 -15.59 15.14 15.90
C HIS A 271 -14.42 16.13 15.85
N VAL A 272 -13.52 16.01 14.84
CA VAL A 272 -12.29 16.79 14.73
C VAL A 272 -12.59 18.27 14.55
N GLY A 273 -11.83 19.12 15.23
CA GLY A 273 -11.98 20.58 15.21
C GLY A 273 -13.07 21.15 16.12
N LYS A 274 -13.92 20.31 16.71
CA LYS A 274 -14.97 20.76 17.67
C LYS A 274 -14.39 21.24 18.99
N LYS A 275 -13.20 20.82 19.36
CA LYS A 275 -12.47 21.25 20.56
C LYS A 275 -11.23 22.04 20.16
N ALA A 276 -10.89 23.04 20.97
CA ALA A 276 -9.66 23.78 20.81
C ALA A 276 -8.44 22.83 20.86
N GLY A 277 -7.48 23.04 19.96
CA GLY A 277 -6.30 22.20 19.84
C GLY A 277 -6.47 20.98 18.93
N SER A 278 -7.68 20.65 18.49
CA SER A 278 -7.95 19.56 17.55
C SER A 278 -8.09 20.10 16.13
N VAL A 279 -7.28 19.59 15.19
CA VAL A 279 -7.24 20.05 13.80
C VAL A 279 -7.23 18.85 12.85
N LEU A 280 -8.14 18.85 11.85
CA LEU A 280 -8.09 17.89 10.74
C LEU A 280 -6.97 18.31 9.79
N SER A 281 -6.16 17.34 9.41
CA SER A 281 -5.14 17.53 8.37
C SER A 281 -5.03 16.26 7.53
N PHE A 282 -4.22 16.32 6.48
CA PHE A 282 -3.99 15.20 5.60
C PHE A 282 -2.50 14.96 5.43
N LEU A 283 -2.08 13.72 5.67
CA LEU A 283 -0.70 13.29 5.46
C LEU A 283 -0.54 12.77 4.04
N PRO A 284 0.34 13.38 3.22
CA PRO A 284 0.67 12.83 1.91
C PRO A 284 1.44 11.50 2.05
N GLU A 285 0.91 10.46 1.45
CA GLU A 285 1.52 9.13 1.34
C GLU A 285 1.37 8.63 -0.09
N GLY A 286 2.44 8.66 -0.88
CA GLY A 286 2.40 8.39 -2.32
C GLY A 286 1.43 9.33 -3.05
N SER A 287 0.50 8.77 -3.80
CA SER A 287 -0.57 9.49 -4.51
C SER A 287 -1.78 9.85 -3.61
N ARG A 288 -1.77 9.47 -2.33
CA ARG A 288 -2.90 9.63 -1.40
C ARG A 288 -2.65 10.69 -0.35
N LEU A 289 -3.76 11.18 0.17
CA LEU A 289 -3.82 11.97 1.38
C LEU A 289 -4.57 11.18 2.44
N ILE A 290 -3.86 10.80 3.51
CA ILE A 290 -4.46 10.06 4.63
C ILE A 290 -4.93 11.08 5.67
N PRO A 291 -6.22 11.06 6.06
CA PRO A 291 -6.72 11.96 7.08
C PRO A 291 -6.07 11.64 8.43
N ILE A 292 -5.70 12.68 9.15
CA ILE A 292 -5.14 12.63 10.51
C ILE A 292 -5.77 13.70 11.37
N GLU A 293 -5.91 13.44 12.65
CA GLU A 293 -6.21 14.46 13.64
C GLU A 293 -4.93 14.86 14.37
N ILE A 294 -4.61 16.15 14.32
CA ILE A 294 -3.53 16.75 15.10
C ILE A 294 -4.14 17.32 16.37
N GLN A 295 -3.70 16.82 17.53
CA GLN A 295 -4.14 17.30 18.84
C GLN A 295 -3.01 18.01 19.54
N ALA A 296 -3.26 19.24 20.01
CA ALA A 296 -2.37 20.00 20.85
C ALA A 296 -3.06 20.39 22.16
N LEU A 297 -2.34 20.25 23.27
CA LEU A 297 -2.73 20.73 24.58
C LEU A 297 -1.65 21.68 25.08
N VAL A 298 -1.99 22.96 25.20
CA VAL A 298 -1.09 24.03 25.64
C VAL A 298 -1.59 24.56 26.98
N ASN A 299 -0.87 24.29 28.05
CA ASN A 299 -1.23 24.70 29.39
C ASN A 299 -0.08 25.49 30.05
N ARG A 300 -0.42 26.49 30.88
CA ARG A 300 0.60 27.21 31.62
C ARG A 300 1.43 26.25 32.47
N SER A 301 2.76 26.32 32.33
CA SER A 301 3.65 25.47 33.10
C SER A 301 3.77 25.97 34.53
N PHE A 302 3.80 25.01 35.47
CA PHE A 302 4.13 25.27 36.86
C PHE A 302 5.63 25.02 37.17
N SER A 303 6.38 24.58 36.14
CA SER A 303 7.81 24.29 36.22
C SER A 303 8.61 25.42 35.59
N GLU A 304 9.81 25.67 36.09
CA GLU A 304 10.78 26.59 35.45
C GLU A 304 11.20 26.13 34.05
N LYS A 305 11.08 24.83 33.76
CA LYS A 305 11.35 24.24 32.47
C LYS A 305 10.08 23.63 31.89
N PRO A 306 9.36 24.36 31.01
CA PRO A 306 8.16 23.85 30.38
C PRO A 306 8.39 22.57 29.56
N LYS A 307 7.45 21.65 29.63
CA LYS A 307 7.55 20.32 29.02
C LYS A 307 7.14 20.37 27.54
N ARG A 308 7.82 19.58 26.74
CA ARG A 308 7.47 19.30 25.33
C ARG A 308 7.31 17.79 25.18
N ILE A 309 6.05 17.31 25.16
CA ILE A 309 5.72 15.88 25.07
C ILE A 309 5.04 15.66 23.72
N ILE A 310 5.70 14.97 22.81
CA ILE A 310 5.29 14.89 21.42
C ILE A 310 5.21 13.42 20.99
N TRP A 311 4.04 13.01 20.48
CA TRP A 311 3.82 11.68 19.93
C TRP A 311 3.41 11.76 18.44
N GLY A 312 4.05 10.96 17.60
CA GLY A 312 3.73 10.86 16.19
C GLY A 312 4.28 12.00 15.30
N ILE A 313 4.89 13.04 15.88
CA ILE A 313 5.51 14.17 15.16
C ILE A 313 6.98 14.27 15.58
N ASP A 314 7.83 14.78 14.69
CA ASP A 314 9.20 15.13 15.05
C ASP A 314 9.22 16.27 16.08
N THR A 315 9.86 16.02 17.22
CA THR A 315 9.97 17.01 18.29
C THR A 315 10.68 18.29 17.84
N VAL A 316 11.71 18.17 16.99
CA VAL A 316 12.44 19.35 16.46
C VAL A 316 11.49 20.22 15.62
N LYS A 317 10.65 19.61 14.80
CA LYS A 317 9.63 20.30 13.98
C LYS A 317 8.69 21.13 14.88
N VAL A 318 8.17 20.54 15.93
CA VAL A 318 7.26 21.26 16.87
C VAL A 318 7.99 22.40 17.56
N MET A 319 9.25 22.23 17.96
CA MET A 319 10.06 23.30 18.55
C MET A 319 10.27 24.48 17.59
N VAL A 320 10.58 24.19 16.31
CA VAL A 320 10.73 25.22 15.28
C VAL A 320 9.41 25.98 15.08
N ILE A 321 8.30 25.26 14.93
CA ILE A 321 6.97 25.87 14.75
C ILE A 321 6.60 26.74 15.98
N SER A 322 6.86 26.25 17.20
CA SER A 322 6.64 27.03 18.42
C SER A 322 7.44 28.34 18.43
N SER A 323 8.71 28.28 17.99
CA SER A 323 9.56 29.47 17.89
C SER A 323 9.06 30.49 16.84
N ILE A 324 8.50 30.00 15.74
CA ILE A 324 7.84 30.87 14.73
C ILE A 324 6.64 31.58 15.37
N ILE A 325 5.77 30.84 16.05
CA ILE A 325 4.59 31.40 16.73
C ILE A 325 5.01 32.45 17.78
N GLU A 326 6.00 32.13 18.62
CA GLU A 326 6.55 33.06 19.62
C GLU A 326 7.06 34.35 19.00
N LYS A 327 7.84 34.23 17.92
CA LYS A 327 8.48 35.38 17.28
C LYS A 327 7.47 36.29 16.58
N PHE A 328 6.56 35.74 15.81
CA PHE A 328 5.68 36.52 14.92
C PHE A 328 4.33 36.85 15.56
N LEU A 329 3.73 35.94 16.31
CA LEU A 329 2.44 36.19 16.99
C LEU A 329 2.62 36.76 18.41
N LYS A 330 3.86 36.82 18.93
CA LYS A 330 4.19 37.31 20.28
C LYS A 330 3.54 36.50 21.40
N PHE A 331 3.25 35.22 21.15
CA PHE A 331 2.76 34.33 22.19
C PHE A 331 3.92 33.84 23.06
N GLU A 332 3.74 33.87 24.39
CA GLU A 332 4.78 33.47 25.33
C GLU A 332 4.80 31.96 25.58
N LEU A 333 4.86 31.15 24.50
CA LEU A 333 4.79 29.67 24.58
C LEU A 333 5.91 29.07 25.46
N TYR A 334 6.99 29.81 25.65
CA TYR A 334 8.08 29.41 26.58
C TYR A 334 7.64 29.34 28.03
N LYS A 335 6.44 29.85 28.41
CA LYS A 335 5.84 29.71 29.74
C LYS A 335 4.83 28.56 29.82
N TYR A 336 4.61 27.81 28.73
CA TYR A 336 3.56 26.82 28.64
C TYR A 336 4.12 25.43 28.31
N ASP A 337 3.55 24.40 28.93
CA ASP A 337 3.74 23.02 28.52
C ASP A 337 3.00 22.80 27.19
N ILE A 338 3.64 22.13 26.23
CA ILE A 338 3.03 21.74 24.97
C ILE A 338 3.05 20.22 24.88
N ILE A 339 1.87 19.63 24.81
CA ILE A 339 1.65 18.20 24.61
C ILE A 339 0.96 18.04 23.26
N MET A 340 1.52 17.21 22.37
CA MET A 340 0.96 16.98 21.06
C MET A 340 0.89 15.50 20.73
N SER A 341 -0.18 15.14 20.03
CA SER A 341 -0.38 13.78 19.52
C SER A 341 -1.02 13.80 18.14
N ILE A 342 -0.68 12.81 17.33
CA ILE A 342 -1.43 12.50 16.11
C ILE A 342 -2.29 11.28 16.37
N VAL A 343 -3.59 11.44 16.07
CA VAL A 343 -4.54 10.33 16.06
C VAL A 343 -4.64 9.82 14.62
N GLY A 344 -4.53 8.51 14.44
CA GLY A 344 -4.48 7.88 13.11
C GLY A 344 -3.13 7.23 12.80
N ALA A 345 -2.27 7.06 13.83
CA ALA A 345 -1.15 6.10 13.87
C ALA A 345 -0.04 6.24 12.82
N LEU A 346 0.19 7.43 12.28
CA LEU A 346 1.26 7.67 11.32
C LEU A 346 2.29 8.64 11.91
N ARG A 347 3.58 8.31 11.78
CA ARG A 347 4.64 9.29 12.03
C ARG A 347 4.67 10.32 10.92
N VAL A 348 4.56 11.58 11.30
CA VAL A 348 4.55 12.70 10.36
C VAL A 348 5.96 13.22 10.14
N PHE A 349 6.45 13.07 8.91
CA PHE A 349 7.70 13.67 8.43
C PHE A 349 7.47 14.76 7.39
N SER A 350 6.27 14.83 6.79
CA SER A 350 5.94 15.77 5.73
C SER A 350 5.81 17.20 6.25
N ASN A 351 6.30 18.19 5.48
CA ASN A 351 6.11 19.61 5.78
C ASN A 351 4.69 20.10 5.41
N ALA A 352 3.93 19.32 4.65
CA ALA A 352 2.56 19.70 4.25
C ALA A 352 1.58 19.81 5.43
N VAL A 353 1.96 19.36 6.62
CA VAL A 353 1.15 19.45 7.84
C VAL A 353 1.64 20.54 8.82
N ASP A 354 2.71 21.27 8.49
CA ASP A 354 3.33 22.22 9.41
C ASP A 354 2.38 23.37 9.75
N PHE A 355 1.60 23.84 8.78
CA PHE A 355 0.57 24.85 9.02
C PHE A 355 -0.52 24.31 9.96
N SER A 356 -0.99 23.10 9.77
CA SER A 356 -1.98 22.46 10.66
C SER A 356 -1.44 22.25 12.06
N ILE A 357 -0.14 21.93 12.23
CA ILE A 357 0.53 21.86 13.55
C ILE A 357 0.53 23.21 14.21
N ALA A 358 0.93 24.27 13.49
CA ALA A 358 0.90 25.63 14.04
C ALA A 358 -0.50 26.02 14.51
N VAL A 359 -1.50 25.77 13.68
CA VAL A 359 -2.91 26.04 13.99
C VAL A 359 -3.38 25.29 15.21
N SER A 360 -2.99 24.01 15.40
CA SER A 360 -3.39 23.24 16.57
C SER A 360 -2.83 23.84 17.86
N ILE A 361 -1.58 24.30 17.84
CA ILE A 361 -0.95 24.99 18.98
C ILE A 361 -1.67 26.33 19.28
N ILE A 362 -1.90 27.16 18.23
CA ILE A 362 -2.58 28.45 18.35
C ILE A 362 -4.01 28.26 18.86
N SER A 363 -4.75 27.33 18.27
CA SER A 363 -6.12 26.98 18.68
C SER A 363 -6.19 26.56 20.16
N SER A 364 -5.25 25.73 20.62
CA SER A 364 -5.18 25.29 21.99
C SER A 364 -4.84 26.44 22.94
N PHE A 365 -3.84 27.27 22.57
CA PHE A 365 -3.40 28.43 23.38
C PHE A 365 -4.50 29.46 23.56
N LEU A 366 -5.27 29.76 22.48
CA LEU A 366 -6.36 30.73 22.47
C LEU A 366 -7.71 30.15 22.94
N VAL A 367 -7.77 28.83 23.18
CA VAL A 367 -9.03 28.12 23.48
C VAL A 367 -10.08 28.34 22.38
N PHE A 368 -9.64 28.36 21.11
CA PHE A 368 -10.46 28.66 19.94
C PHE A 368 -10.64 27.44 19.04
N PRO A 369 -11.84 26.81 18.96
CA PRO A 369 -12.09 25.65 18.09
C PRO A 369 -12.10 26.04 16.61
N VAL A 370 -11.53 25.15 15.77
CA VAL A 370 -11.44 25.35 14.32
C VAL A 370 -12.36 24.37 13.56
N ASN A 371 -13.60 24.28 14.00
CA ASN A 371 -14.57 23.31 13.48
C ASN A 371 -14.73 23.37 11.96
N ARG A 372 -14.82 22.22 11.31
CA ARG A 372 -15.03 22.06 9.87
C ARG A 372 -14.06 22.87 8.99
N SER A 373 -12.85 23.05 9.47
CA SER A 373 -11.81 23.81 8.81
C SER A 373 -10.63 22.94 8.41
N ILE A 374 -9.99 23.28 7.29
CA ILE A 374 -8.75 22.66 6.85
C ILE A 374 -7.73 23.73 6.51
N PHE A 375 -6.47 23.44 6.76
CA PHE A 375 -5.33 24.35 6.64
C PHE A 375 -4.32 23.76 5.68
N ILE A 376 -4.14 24.41 4.51
CA ILE A 376 -3.35 23.90 3.39
C ILE A 376 -2.22 24.86 3.07
N GLY A 377 -0.98 24.43 3.24
CA GLY A 377 0.23 25.18 2.93
C GLY A 377 1.43 24.69 3.73
N ASN A 378 2.62 25.05 3.26
CA ASN A 378 3.85 24.88 4.03
C ASN A 378 4.06 26.11 4.88
N LEU A 379 4.65 25.96 6.07
CA LEU A 379 4.99 27.09 6.94
C LEU A 379 6.50 27.37 6.81
N SER A 380 6.82 28.61 6.39
CA SER A 380 8.21 29.08 6.34
C SER A 380 8.70 29.56 7.70
N LEU A 381 10.02 29.67 7.86
CA LEU A 381 10.64 30.25 9.06
C LEU A 381 10.30 31.74 9.31
N TYR A 382 9.71 32.38 8.31
CA TYR A 382 9.26 33.79 8.35
C TYR A 382 7.77 33.94 8.57
N SER A 383 7.10 32.92 9.07
CA SER A 383 5.64 32.81 9.27
C SER A 383 4.78 32.81 8.00
N ASN A 384 5.39 32.83 6.80
CA ASN A 384 4.63 32.84 5.55
C ASN A 384 4.01 31.46 5.29
N ILE A 385 2.80 31.49 4.74
CA ILE A 385 2.09 30.30 4.24
C ILE A 385 2.45 30.12 2.77
N GLU A 386 3.35 29.20 2.49
CA GLU A 386 3.82 28.92 1.13
C GLU A 386 2.93 27.92 0.42
N PRO A 387 2.75 28.06 -0.91
CA PRO A 387 1.93 27.14 -1.68
C PRO A 387 2.55 25.73 -1.69
N ILE A 388 1.68 24.73 -1.66
CA ILE A 388 2.04 23.36 -2.03
C ILE A 388 1.91 23.18 -3.53
N SER A 389 2.43 22.08 -4.09
CA SER A 389 2.30 21.81 -5.54
C SER A 389 0.82 21.74 -5.95
N LYS A 390 0.50 22.20 -7.16
CA LYS A 390 -0.86 22.23 -7.71
C LYS A 390 -1.58 20.88 -7.62
N ASN A 391 -0.89 19.78 -7.95
CA ASN A 391 -1.46 18.45 -7.88
C ASN A 391 -1.82 18.05 -6.43
N ARG A 392 -0.98 18.40 -5.46
CA ARG A 392 -1.27 18.15 -4.04
C ARG A 392 -2.42 19.01 -3.55
N PHE A 393 -2.47 20.28 -3.91
CA PHE A 393 -3.58 21.14 -3.52
C PHE A 393 -4.92 20.61 -4.05
N ARG A 394 -4.95 20.18 -5.33
CA ARG A 394 -6.11 19.50 -5.91
C ARG A 394 -6.53 18.26 -5.11
N LEU A 395 -5.57 17.42 -4.72
CA LEU A 395 -5.85 16.24 -3.91
C LEU A 395 -6.40 16.61 -2.52
N PHE A 396 -5.87 17.67 -1.87
CA PHE A 396 -6.40 18.16 -0.59
C PHE A 396 -7.87 18.57 -0.72
N LEU A 397 -8.26 19.25 -1.79
CA LEU A 397 -9.65 19.64 -2.02
C LEU A 397 -10.55 18.42 -2.27
N LEU A 398 -10.09 17.46 -3.07
CA LEU A 398 -10.81 16.21 -3.34
C LEU A 398 -11.02 15.37 -2.07
N GLU A 399 -9.98 15.22 -1.25
CA GLU A 399 -10.12 14.49 -0.01
C GLU A 399 -10.98 15.25 1.00
N SER A 400 -10.84 16.59 1.08
CA SER A 400 -11.64 17.44 1.97
C SER A 400 -13.16 17.31 1.74
N SER A 401 -13.57 17.06 0.50
CA SER A 401 -15.00 16.91 0.17
C SER A 401 -15.67 15.68 0.82
N LYS A 402 -14.88 14.69 1.22
CA LYS A 402 -15.37 13.52 1.95
C LYS A 402 -15.68 13.82 3.43
N PHE A 403 -15.22 14.98 3.90
CA PHE A 403 -15.44 15.48 5.26
C PHE A 403 -16.30 16.74 5.18
N SER A 404 -17.27 16.93 5.99
CA SER A 404 -18.16 18.11 5.97
C SER A 404 -17.38 19.41 6.23
N ILE A 405 -16.38 19.73 5.38
CA ILE A 405 -15.56 20.93 5.47
C ILE A 405 -16.35 22.12 4.96
N GLU A 406 -16.31 23.21 5.72
CA GLU A 406 -16.95 24.49 5.40
C GLU A 406 -15.94 25.58 5.08
N LYS A 407 -14.70 25.48 5.61
CA LYS A 407 -13.67 26.51 5.52
C LYS A 407 -12.33 25.94 5.09
N VAL A 408 -11.71 26.59 4.12
CA VAL A 408 -10.35 26.30 3.66
C VAL A 408 -9.48 27.51 3.88
N TYR A 409 -8.41 27.33 4.61
CA TYR A 409 -7.38 28.34 4.84
C TYR A 409 -6.14 27.97 4.03
N SER A 410 -5.75 28.83 3.09
CA SER A 410 -4.62 28.57 2.19
C SER A 410 -4.07 29.85 1.61
N ASN A 411 -3.03 29.75 0.81
CA ASN A 411 -2.52 30.88 0.02
C ASN A 411 -3.31 31.15 -1.29
N PHE A 412 -4.39 30.40 -1.56
CA PHE A 412 -5.27 30.58 -2.71
C PHE A 412 -6.61 31.21 -2.29
N SER A 413 -7.10 32.18 -3.09
CA SER A 413 -8.47 32.65 -3.02
C SER A 413 -9.43 31.69 -3.75
N LYS A 414 -10.73 31.83 -3.50
CA LYS A 414 -11.76 31.00 -4.17
C LYS A 414 -11.75 31.20 -5.69
N ASP A 415 -11.55 32.42 -6.16
CA ASP A 415 -11.52 32.75 -7.59
C ASP A 415 -10.30 32.13 -8.28
N GLU A 416 -9.13 32.16 -7.63
CA GLU A 416 -7.91 31.48 -8.10
C GLU A 416 -8.13 29.96 -8.20
N VAL A 417 -8.79 29.36 -7.21
CA VAL A 417 -9.14 27.92 -7.23
C VAL A 417 -10.09 27.61 -8.39
N PHE A 418 -11.10 28.43 -8.65
CA PHE A 418 -12.03 28.20 -9.74
C PHE A 418 -11.40 28.39 -11.13
N CYS A 419 -10.42 29.26 -11.25
CA CYS A 419 -9.67 29.44 -12.49
C CYS A 419 -8.71 28.26 -12.73
N GLU A 420 -8.04 27.79 -11.68
CA GLU A 420 -6.98 26.80 -11.80
C GLU A 420 -7.50 25.36 -11.83
N TYR A 421 -8.67 25.09 -11.19
CA TYR A 421 -9.30 23.78 -11.07
C TYR A 421 -10.79 23.84 -11.43
N PRO A 422 -11.14 24.09 -12.71
CA PRO A 422 -12.55 24.24 -13.12
C PRO A 422 -13.39 22.99 -12.87
N ASP A 423 -12.77 21.81 -12.88
CA ASP A 423 -13.39 20.51 -12.61
C ASP A 423 -13.82 20.35 -11.14
N LEU A 424 -13.26 21.12 -10.22
CA LEU A 424 -13.61 21.08 -8.80
C LEU A 424 -14.64 22.14 -8.39
N LYS A 425 -15.07 23.00 -9.32
CA LYS A 425 -15.93 24.15 -9.03
C LYS A 425 -17.23 23.74 -8.30
N GLU A 426 -17.91 22.70 -8.78
CA GLU A 426 -19.13 22.21 -8.15
C GLU A 426 -18.88 21.64 -6.76
N LEU A 427 -17.75 20.94 -6.61
CA LEU A 427 -17.37 20.28 -5.36
C LEU A 427 -17.10 21.29 -4.22
N VAL A 428 -16.47 22.41 -4.55
CA VAL A 428 -16.02 23.39 -3.56
C VAL A 428 -16.87 24.68 -3.54
N GLN A 429 -17.98 24.74 -4.29
CA GLN A 429 -18.81 25.95 -4.41
C GLN A 429 -19.35 26.45 -3.07
N ASN A 430 -19.68 25.54 -2.14
CA ASN A 430 -20.22 25.85 -0.82
C ASN A 430 -19.15 26.03 0.27
N ILE A 431 -17.86 25.92 -0.10
CA ILE A 431 -16.74 26.09 0.82
C ILE A 431 -16.30 27.56 0.82
N GLU A 432 -16.08 28.10 2.01
CA GLU A 432 -15.46 29.42 2.19
C GLU A 432 -13.94 29.29 2.11
N PHE A 433 -13.31 30.13 1.29
CA PHE A 433 -11.85 30.19 1.16
C PHE A 433 -11.30 31.47 1.79
N TYR A 434 -10.34 31.29 2.68
CA TYR A 434 -9.60 32.35 3.31
C TYR A 434 -8.17 32.37 2.79
N LYS A 435 -7.82 33.36 1.99
CA LYS A 435 -6.45 33.53 1.49
C LYS A 435 -5.57 34.12 2.60
N LEU A 436 -4.45 33.47 2.85
CA LEU A 436 -3.46 33.86 3.85
C LEU A 436 -2.08 33.94 3.22
N GLU A 437 -1.32 34.95 3.61
CA GLU A 437 0.10 35.07 3.30
C GLU A 437 0.96 34.68 4.48
N SER A 438 0.46 34.83 5.71
CA SER A 438 1.19 34.57 6.94
C SER A 438 0.29 34.05 8.07
N LEU A 439 0.90 33.60 9.18
CA LEU A 439 0.17 33.23 10.41
C LEU A 439 -0.54 34.43 11.06
N GLU A 440 -0.01 35.63 10.91
CA GLU A 440 -0.61 36.88 11.43
C GLU A 440 -1.96 37.16 10.80
N ASP A 441 -2.14 36.79 9.53
CA ASP A 441 -3.42 36.96 8.84
C ASP A 441 -4.51 36.05 9.39
N LEU A 442 -4.12 34.89 9.90
CA LEU A 442 -5.04 33.96 10.58
C LEU A 442 -5.70 34.63 11.81
N LEU A 443 -4.92 35.35 12.64
CA LEU A 443 -5.45 36.04 13.80
C LEU A 443 -6.39 37.21 13.40
N LYS A 444 -6.06 37.93 12.33
CA LYS A 444 -6.95 38.99 11.80
C LYS A 444 -8.29 38.41 11.36
N ILE A 445 -8.29 37.26 10.66
CA ILE A 445 -9.52 36.62 10.20
C ILE A 445 -10.32 36.08 11.40
N TRP A 446 -9.67 35.56 12.42
CA TRP A 446 -10.33 35.10 13.64
C TRP A 446 -10.78 36.28 14.56
N LYS A 447 -10.37 37.50 14.24
CA LYS A 447 -10.66 38.75 15.04
C LYS A 447 -10.13 38.67 16.48
N ILE A 448 -8.93 38.16 16.61
CA ILE A 448 -8.23 37.96 17.90
C ILE A 448 -7.00 38.88 17.95
#